data_6903058204cc174055219bde30b30e5b
#
_entry.id   6903058204cc174055219bde30b30e5b
#
_cell.length_a   1.000
_cell.length_b   1.000
_cell.length_c   1.000
_cell.angle_alpha   90.00
_cell.angle_beta   90.00
_cell.angle_gamma   90.00
#
_symmetry.space_group_name_H-M   'P 1'
#
loop_
_entity.id
_entity.type
_entity.pdbx_description
1 polymer ?
#
loop_
_entity_poly.entity_id
_entity_poly.type
_entity_poly.pdbx_seq_one_letter_code
_entity_poly.pdbx_strand_id
1 'polypeptide(L)'
;MPRCLVKDTSIYYEVIGEGTPLLLIHPPGLGREIFYQQRVLRESYQLVMPDLGGHGDSGGKVLFTITEYVEQLVHIIEEIRISSLFICGYSAGGIIAQELGKRIPDKVKGMILLGGYPKVVDKRLKVMHKLGIYMLKHHPNRLMSLLAKVHSTNSDVKAKLENHMKKSYVPNWSYFYEQSYHYNGTETIHKLCFPLLLVYGKKADWVNNQSRFYQDNILQQKVFIKGGTHEIPSKFPQQCNEAIQQFIKKLSLLSP
;
A
#
# COMPACT_ATOMS: atom_id res chain seq x y z
N MET A 1 -17.87 13.62 -0.32
CA MET A 1 -16.63 12.83 -0.21
C MET A 1 -15.91 12.92 -1.53
N PRO A 2 -14.61 13.26 -1.53
CA PRO A 2 -13.93 13.61 -2.77
C PRO A 2 -13.81 12.41 -3.72
N ARG A 3 -14.04 12.69 -4.99
CA ARG A 3 -13.82 11.79 -6.13
C ARG A 3 -13.17 12.59 -7.24
N CYS A 4 -12.14 12.06 -7.85
CA CYS A 4 -11.59 12.61 -9.07
C CYS A 4 -11.94 11.73 -10.28
N LEU A 5 -12.00 12.34 -11.44
CA LEU A 5 -12.19 11.62 -12.70
C LEU A 5 -10.83 11.48 -13.39
N VAL A 6 -10.35 10.25 -13.52
CA VAL A 6 -9.09 9.96 -14.21
C VAL A 6 -9.41 9.14 -15.45
N LYS A 7 -9.25 9.73 -16.60
CA LYS A 7 -9.82 9.19 -17.86
C LYS A 7 -11.25 8.77 -17.54
N ASP A 8 -12.03 8.12 -17.94
CA ASP A 8 -13.45 7.85 -17.66
C ASP A 8 -13.72 7.07 -16.35
N THR A 9 -12.75 7.05 -15.41
CA THR A 9 -12.88 6.32 -14.15
C THR A 9 -12.96 7.26 -12.94
N SER A 10 -14.06 7.16 -12.19
CA SER A 10 -14.24 7.87 -10.93
C SER A 10 -13.41 7.21 -9.82
N ILE A 11 -12.35 7.86 -9.37
CA ILE A 11 -11.49 7.39 -8.28
C ILE A 11 -11.94 8.02 -6.97
N TYR A 12 -12.26 7.17 -6.01
CA TYR A 12 -12.62 7.59 -4.65
C TYR A 12 -11.37 7.71 -3.79
N TYR A 13 -11.30 8.75 -2.98
CA TYR A 13 -10.26 8.89 -1.98
C TYR A 13 -10.78 9.60 -0.72
N GLU A 14 -10.19 9.34 0.42
CA GLU A 14 -10.42 10.10 1.64
C GLU A 14 -9.22 11.01 1.92
N VAL A 15 -9.50 12.22 2.40
CA VAL A 15 -8.51 13.13 2.99
C VAL A 15 -8.98 13.45 4.39
N ILE A 16 -8.19 13.08 5.40
CA ILE A 16 -8.51 13.31 6.81
C ILE A 16 -7.27 13.79 7.57
N GLY A 17 -7.48 14.66 8.56
CA GLY A 17 -6.39 15.31 9.29
C GLY A 17 -5.76 16.45 8.53
N GLU A 18 -4.79 17.09 9.16
CA GLU A 18 -4.06 18.25 8.64
C GLU A 18 -2.54 18.04 8.80
N GLY A 19 -1.74 18.91 8.19
CA GLY A 19 -0.28 18.87 8.28
C GLY A 19 0.39 18.15 7.13
N THR A 20 1.52 17.48 7.38
CA THR A 20 2.31 16.82 6.34
C THR A 20 1.52 15.69 5.65
N PRO A 21 1.37 15.71 4.32
CA PRO A 21 0.65 14.68 3.59
C PRO A 21 1.30 13.30 3.68
N LEU A 22 0.50 12.28 3.99
CA LEU A 22 0.86 10.86 4.00
C LEU A 22 -0.13 10.09 3.12
N LEU A 23 0.33 9.67 1.95
CA LEU A 23 -0.44 8.85 1.01
C LEU A 23 -0.32 7.37 1.38
N LEU A 24 -1.45 6.70 1.61
CA LEU A 24 -1.53 5.30 2.00
C LEU A 24 -2.07 4.46 0.83
N ILE A 25 -1.24 3.56 0.28
CA ILE A 25 -1.54 2.76 -0.91
C ILE A 25 -1.80 1.30 -0.52
N HIS A 26 -3.03 0.84 -0.76
CA HIS A 26 -3.48 -0.50 -0.40
C HIS A 26 -3.00 -1.58 -1.39
N PRO A 27 -2.90 -2.86 -0.94
CA PRO A 27 -2.64 -4.00 -1.80
C PRO A 27 -3.91 -4.45 -2.56
N PRO A 28 -3.79 -5.41 -3.52
CA PRO A 28 -4.94 -5.89 -4.29
C PRO A 28 -6.14 -6.26 -3.42
N GLY A 29 -7.31 -5.76 -3.78
CA GLY A 29 -8.61 -6.12 -3.23
C GLY A 29 -9.01 -5.46 -1.92
N LEU A 30 -8.07 -5.15 -1.03
CA LEU A 30 -8.38 -4.70 0.33
C LEU A 30 -8.96 -3.29 0.41
N GLY A 31 -8.64 -2.42 -0.57
CA GLY A 31 -9.05 -1.03 -0.55
C GLY A 31 -8.48 -0.26 0.64
N ARG A 32 -8.87 1.03 0.75
CA ARG A 32 -8.40 1.93 1.81
C ARG A 32 -8.76 1.48 3.23
N GLU A 33 -9.82 0.68 3.38
CA GLU A 33 -10.28 0.23 4.69
C GLU A 33 -9.27 -0.65 5.41
N ILE A 34 -8.26 -1.18 4.73
CA ILE A 34 -7.15 -1.90 5.37
C ILE A 34 -6.37 -1.02 6.35
N PHE A 35 -6.37 0.29 6.13
CA PHE A 35 -5.67 1.27 6.96
C PHE A 35 -6.52 1.81 8.14
N TYR A 36 -7.55 1.07 8.57
CA TYR A 36 -8.43 1.50 9.66
C TYR A 36 -7.68 1.81 10.97
N GLN A 37 -6.58 1.13 11.25
CA GLN A 37 -5.73 1.37 12.42
C GLN A 37 -4.75 2.54 12.23
N GLN A 38 -4.45 2.93 10.99
CA GLN A 38 -3.60 4.07 10.68
C GLN A 38 -4.37 5.38 10.71
N ARG A 39 -5.70 5.35 10.79
CA ARG A 39 -6.53 6.55 10.88
C ARG A 39 -6.22 7.43 12.10
N VAL A 40 -5.65 6.87 13.15
CA VAL A 40 -5.17 7.63 14.32
C VAL A 40 -4.06 8.62 13.95
N LEU A 41 -3.28 8.36 12.90
CA LEU A 41 -2.22 9.24 12.42
C LEU A 41 -2.74 10.60 11.90
N ARG A 42 -4.06 10.74 11.67
CA ARG A 42 -4.70 12.02 11.30
C ARG A 42 -4.54 13.13 12.35
N GLU A 43 -4.19 12.77 13.57
CA GLU A 43 -3.90 13.76 14.63
C GLU A 43 -2.61 14.56 14.36
N SER A 44 -1.73 14.05 13.48
CA SER A 44 -0.44 14.66 13.18
C SER A 44 -0.16 14.82 11.68
N TYR A 45 -0.94 14.15 10.81
CA TYR A 45 -0.71 14.10 9.36
C TYR A 45 -2.01 14.26 8.59
N GLN A 46 -1.91 14.82 7.39
CA GLN A 46 -2.98 14.76 6.41
C GLN A 46 -2.92 13.39 5.69
N LEU A 47 -3.82 12.49 6.05
CA LEU A 47 -3.88 11.16 5.42
C LEU A 47 -4.65 11.24 4.13
N VAL A 48 -4.04 10.76 3.05
CA VAL A 48 -4.67 10.59 1.74
C VAL A 48 -4.81 9.09 1.48
N MET A 49 -6.03 8.60 1.43
CA MET A 49 -6.34 7.16 1.34
C MET A 49 -7.24 6.90 0.13
N PRO A 50 -6.67 6.62 -1.05
CA PRO A 50 -7.45 6.24 -2.23
C PRO A 50 -7.92 4.78 -2.15
N ASP A 51 -9.06 4.51 -2.79
CA ASP A 51 -9.32 3.22 -3.40
C ASP A 51 -8.80 3.27 -4.84
N LEU A 52 -7.88 2.41 -5.20
CA LEU A 52 -7.37 2.32 -6.56
C LEU A 52 -8.52 1.92 -7.52
N GLY A 53 -8.45 2.30 -8.77
CA GLY A 53 -9.47 1.98 -9.75
C GLY A 53 -9.87 0.51 -9.76
N GLY A 54 -11.18 0.25 -9.79
CA GLY A 54 -11.74 -1.10 -9.68
C GLY A 54 -11.69 -1.72 -8.28
N HIS A 55 -11.34 -0.93 -7.25
CA HIS A 55 -11.34 -1.38 -5.85
C HIS A 55 -12.28 -0.51 -4.99
N GLY A 56 -12.86 -1.12 -3.98
CA GLY A 56 -13.67 -0.44 -2.98
C GLY A 56 -14.76 0.46 -3.56
N ASP A 57 -14.74 1.74 -3.22
CA ASP A 57 -15.71 2.72 -3.69
C ASP A 57 -15.31 3.41 -5.01
N SER A 58 -14.15 3.08 -5.59
CA SER A 58 -13.73 3.55 -6.91
C SER A 58 -14.45 2.81 -8.03
N GLY A 59 -14.70 3.53 -9.13
CA GLY A 59 -15.24 2.96 -10.36
C GLY A 59 -14.23 2.15 -11.16
N GLY A 60 -14.64 1.75 -12.37
CA GLY A 60 -13.82 1.06 -13.37
C GLY A 60 -13.99 -0.45 -13.35
N LYS A 61 -14.88 -0.94 -14.25
CA LYS A 61 -14.99 -2.37 -14.55
C LYS A 61 -14.04 -2.74 -15.71
N VAL A 62 -12.79 -2.29 -15.59
CA VAL A 62 -11.72 -2.51 -16.55
C VAL A 62 -10.46 -3.02 -15.83
N LEU A 63 -9.49 -3.49 -16.57
CA LEU A 63 -8.21 -3.94 -16.03
C LEU A 63 -7.23 -2.75 -16.01
N PHE A 64 -6.74 -2.39 -14.83
CA PHE A 64 -5.75 -1.32 -14.68
C PHE A 64 -4.35 -1.89 -14.54
N THR A 65 -3.42 -1.35 -15.29
CA THR A 65 -1.99 -1.62 -15.17
C THR A 65 -1.40 -0.88 -13.94
N ILE A 66 -0.21 -1.31 -13.48
CA ILE A 66 0.54 -0.60 -12.43
C ILE A 66 0.76 0.87 -12.83
N THR A 67 1.07 1.13 -14.09
CA THR A 67 1.26 2.50 -14.62
C THR A 67 -0.02 3.34 -14.50
N GLU A 68 -1.17 2.77 -14.81
CA GLU A 68 -2.46 3.48 -14.69
C GLU A 68 -2.83 3.75 -13.24
N TYR A 69 -2.51 2.85 -12.31
CA TYR A 69 -2.65 3.15 -10.88
C TYR A 69 -1.76 4.32 -10.44
N VAL A 70 -0.53 4.39 -10.96
CA VAL A 70 0.37 5.53 -10.69
C VAL A 70 -0.23 6.83 -11.26
N GLU A 71 -0.77 6.81 -12.48
CA GLU A 71 -1.45 7.97 -13.08
C GLU A 71 -2.64 8.45 -12.23
N GLN A 72 -3.44 7.52 -11.68
CA GLN A 72 -4.55 7.85 -10.77
C GLN A 72 -4.05 8.59 -9.52
N LEU A 73 -2.96 8.11 -8.93
CA LEU A 73 -2.38 8.73 -7.74
C LEU A 73 -1.75 10.11 -8.03
N VAL A 74 -1.07 10.25 -9.16
CA VAL A 74 -0.54 11.56 -9.62
C VAL A 74 -1.68 12.55 -9.76
N HIS A 75 -2.77 12.16 -10.40
CA HIS A 75 -3.93 13.02 -10.58
C HIS A 75 -4.55 13.46 -9.25
N ILE A 76 -4.72 12.55 -8.29
CA ILE A 76 -5.19 12.90 -6.94
C ILE A 76 -4.25 13.92 -6.27
N ILE A 77 -2.93 13.68 -6.32
CA ILE A 77 -1.91 14.57 -5.74
C ILE A 77 -1.98 15.98 -6.34
N GLU A 78 -2.21 16.07 -7.64
CA GLU A 78 -2.36 17.35 -8.37
C GLU A 78 -3.68 18.04 -8.01
N GLU A 79 -4.80 17.31 -8.01
CA GLU A 79 -6.13 17.86 -7.70
C GLU A 79 -6.19 18.48 -6.29
N ILE A 80 -5.62 17.79 -5.30
CA ILE A 80 -5.56 18.31 -3.92
C ILE A 80 -4.34 19.19 -3.65
N ARG A 81 -3.59 19.53 -4.70
CA ARG A 81 -2.45 20.48 -4.70
C ARG A 81 -1.36 20.15 -3.69
N ILE A 82 -1.01 18.87 -3.56
CA ILE A 82 0.11 18.45 -2.72
C ILE A 82 1.42 18.83 -3.39
N SER A 83 2.21 19.68 -2.73
CA SER A 83 3.55 20.06 -3.17
C SER A 83 4.61 19.01 -2.80
N SER A 84 4.48 18.41 -1.62
CA SER A 84 5.38 17.34 -1.16
C SER A 84 4.67 16.40 -0.17
N LEU A 85 5.07 15.12 -0.15
CA LEU A 85 4.39 14.08 0.63
C LEU A 85 5.32 12.96 1.08
N PHE A 86 4.85 12.20 2.07
CA PHE A 86 5.33 10.84 2.32
C PHE A 86 4.42 9.83 1.63
N ILE A 87 5.01 8.74 1.12
CA ILE A 87 4.27 7.65 0.48
C ILE A 87 4.40 6.41 1.34
N CYS A 88 3.28 5.77 1.69
CA CYS A 88 3.25 4.51 2.42
C CYS A 88 2.54 3.45 1.60
N GLY A 89 3.25 2.40 1.18
CA GLY A 89 2.69 1.28 0.45
C GLY A 89 2.67 0.01 1.31
N TYR A 90 1.52 -0.66 1.37
CA TYR A 90 1.40 -1.94 2.07
C TYR A 90 1.46 -3.11 1.08
N SER A 91 2.31 -4.11 1.35
CA SER A 91 2.46 -5.33 0.54
C SER A 91 2.66 -5.01 -0.95
N ALA A 92 1.84 -5.53 -1.85
CA ALA A 92 1.89 -5.20 -3.28
C ALA A 92 1.53 -3.72 -3.59
N GLY A 93 0.83 -3.01 -2.69
CA GLY A 93 0.70 -1.54 -2.78
C GLY A 93 2.05 -0.82 -2.72
N GLY A 94 3.07 -1.48 -2.14
CA GLY A 94 4.46 -1.03 -2.17
C GLY A 94 5.07 -1.00 -3.58
N ILE A 95 4.62 -1.83 -4.51
CA ILE A 95 5.03 -1.78 -5.93
C ILE A 95 4.57 -0.46 -6.55
N ILE A 96 3.30 -0.11 -6.34
CA ILE A 96 2.74 1.15 -6.85
C ILE A 96 3.44 2.34 -6.18
N ALA A 97 3.72 2.26 -4.88
CA ALA A 97 4.47 3.30 -4.16
C ALA A 97 5.85 3.54 -4.78
N GLN A 98 6.59 2.49 -5.12
CA GLN A 98 7.90 2.58 -5.74
C GLN A 98 7.84 3.20 -7.14
N GLU A 99 6.89 2.78 -7.98
CA GLU A 99 6.70 3.36 -9.31
C GLU A 99 6.22 4.83 -9.23
N LEU A 100 5.36 5.16 -8.27
CA LEU A 100 4.97 6.55 -8.01
C LEU A 100 6.16 7.40 -7.58
N GLY A 101 6.97 6.90 -6.64
CA GLY A 101 8.18 7.60 -6.20
C GLY A 101 9.17 7.86 -7.32
N LYS A 102 9.36 6.92 -8.23
CA LYS A 102 10.16 7.10 -9.45
C LYS A 102 9.55 8.15 -10.40
N ARG A 103 8.21 8.25 -10.45
CA ARG A 103 7.47 9.15 -11.35
C ARG A 103 7.48 10.61 -10.89
N ILE A 104 7.48 10.83 -9.55
CA ILE A 104 7.41 12.18 -8.95
C ILE A 104 8.50 12.38 -7.85
N PRO A 105 9.79 12.09 -8.13
CA PRO A 105 10.82 12.05 -7.09
C PRO A 105 10.96 13.36 -6.31
N ASP A 106 10.78 14.50 -6.98
CA ASP A 106 10.92 15.83 -6.38
C ASP A 106 9.83 16.17 -5.35
N LYS A 107 8.70 15.44 -5.39
CA LYS A 107 7.61 15.62 -4.41
C LYS A 107 7.74 14.67 -3.20
N VAL A 108 8.59 13.64 -3.26
CA VAL A 108 8.66 12.60 -2.23
C VAL A 108 9.67 12.95 -1.15
N LYS A 109 9.19 13.24 0.06
CA LYS A 109 10.04 13.46 1.25
C LYS A 109 10.60 12.16 1.83
N GLY A 110 9.93 11.06 1.60
CA GLY A 110 10.34 9.72 2.05
C GLY A 110 9.27 8.68 1.75
N MET A 111 9.68 7.42 1.71
CA MET A 111 8.79 6.30 1.42
C MET A 111 8.81 5.28 2.54
N ILE A 112 7.65 4.73 2.85
CA ILE A 112 7.42 3.71 3.86
C ILE A 112 6.86 2.46 3.17
N LEU A 113 7.52 1.33 3.33
CA LEU A 113 7.08 0.05 2.77
C LEU A 113 6.75 -0.91 3.91
N LEU A 114 5.45 -1.14 4.12
CA LEU A 114 4.94 -2.09 5.11
C LEU A 114 4.85 -3.48 4.48
N GLY A 115 5.82 -4.35 4.76
CA GLY A 115 5.92 -5.66 4.14
C GLY A 115 6.03 -5.58 2.61
N GLY A 116 6.57 -4.48 2.08
CA GLY A 116 6.73 -4.27 0.65
C GLY A 116 7.89 -5.07 0.06
N TYR A 117 7.85 -5.26 -1.25
CA TYR A 117 8.86 -6.00 -2.01
C TYR A 117 8.96 -5.44 -3.44
N PRO A 118 10.15 -5.54 -4.07
CA PRO A 118 10.33 -5.06 -5.44
C PRO A 118 10.06 -6.13 -6.49
N LYS A 119 10.04 -7.41 -6.10
CA LYS A 119 9.72 -8.54 -6.97
C LYS A 119 9.36 -9.78 -6.18
N VAL A 120 8.67 -10.72 -6.83
CA VAL A 120 8.25 -11.99 -6.23
C VAL A 120 9.28 -13.08 -6.53
N VAL A 121 10.22 -13.30 -5.61
CA VAL A 121 11.27 -14.35 -5.76
C VAL A 121 11.11 -15.50 -4.79
N ASP A 122 10.61 -15.25 -3.57
CA ASP A 122 10.42 -16.29 -2.57
C ASP A 122 9.33 -17.30 -2.97
N LYS A 123 9.57 -18.58 -2.67
CA LYS A 123 8.63 -19.67 -3.04
C LYS A 123 7.27 -19.50 -2.38
N ARG A 124 7.22 -19.08 -1.10
CA ARG A 124 5.94 -18.90 -0.37
C ARG A 124 5.18 -17.71 -0.95
N LEU A 125 5.88 -16.60 -1.24
CA LEU A 125 5.27 -15.41 -1.85
C LEU A 125 4.69 -15.76 -3.23
N LYS A 126 5.40 -16.58 -4.04
CA LYS A 126 4.90 -17.11 -5.32
C LYS A 126 3.62 -17.93 -5.14
N VAL A 127 3.61 -18.85 -4.17
CA VAL A 127 2.44 -19.67 -3.87
C VAL A 127 1.26 -18.80 -3.43
N MET A 128 1.49 -17.80 -2.57
CA MET A 128 0.44 -16.88 -2.11
C MET A 128 -0.21 -16.11 -3.27
N HIS A 129 0.59 -15.60 -4.22
CA HIS A 129 0.05 -14.93 -5.42
C HIS A 129 -0.78 -15.89 -6.28
N LYS A 130 -0.25 -17.08 -6.59
CA LYS A 130 -0.96 -18.08 -7.40
C LYS A 130 -2.26 -18.54 -6.72
N LEU A 131 -2.23 -18.75 -5.40
CA LEU A 131 -3.41 -19.10 -4.63
C LEU A 131 -4.45 -17.98 -4.64
N GLY A 132 -4.01 -16.72 -4.49
CA GLY A 132 -4.89 -15.56 -4.57
C GLY A 132 -5.59 -15.48 -5.93
N ILE A 133 -4.86 -15.60 -7.03
CA ILE A 133 -5.39 -15.61 -8.39
C ILE A 133 -6.39 -16.77 -8.58
N TYR A 134 -6.03 -17.97 -8.15
CA TYR A 134 -6.90 -19.15 -8.22
C TYR A 134 -8.20 -18.94 -7.43
N MET A 135 -8.09 -18.45 -6.19
CA MET A 135 -9.26 -18.21 -5.34
C MET A 135 -10.16 -17.09 -5.88
N LEU A 136 -9.61 -16.04 -6.47
CA LEU A 136 -10.41 -14.99 -7.11
C LEU A 136 -11.20 -15.53 -8.30
N LYS A 137 -10.62 -16.43 -9.07
CA LYS A 137 -11.28 -17.07 -10.21
C LYS A 137 -12.40 -18.03 -9.80
N HIS A 138 -12.23 -18.78 -8.73
CA HIS A 138 -13.12 -19.89 -8.36
C HIS A 138 -13.95 -19.65 -7.10
N HIS A 139 -13.41 -18.89 -6.12
CA HIS A 139 -14.01 -18.73 -4.79
C HIS A 139 -13.80 -17.31 -4.23
N PRO A 140 -14.15 -16.23 -4.95
CA PRO A 140 -13.82 -14.85 -4.55
C PRO A 140 -14.36 -14.50 -3.15
N ASN A 141 -15.58 -14.87 -2.83
CA ASN A 141 -16.18 -14.59 -1.51
C ASN A 141 -15.43 -15.32 -0.36
N ARG A 142 -14.92 -16.52 -0.60
CA ARG A 142 -14.11 -17.23 0.41
C ARG A 142 -12.78 -16.54 0.64
N LEU A 143 -12.16 -16.02 -0.43
CA LEU A 143 -10.93 -15.23 -0.28
C LEU A 143 -11.18 -13.94 0.52
N MET A 144 -12.26 -13.21 0.21
CA MET A 144 -12.63 -11.98 0.92
C MET A 144 -12.83 -12.25 2.42
N SER A 145 -13.59 -13.28 2.75
CA SER A 145 -13.82 -13.66 4.15
C SER A 145 -12.53 -14.09 4.86
N LEU A 146 -11.66 -14.85 4.17
CA LEU A 146 -10.35 -15.24 4.70
C LEU A 146 -9.46 -14.01 4.95
N LEU A 147 -9.35 -13.11 4.00
CA LEU A 147 -8.56 -11.88 4.14
C LEU A 147 -9.08 -10.99 5.29
N ALA A 148 -10.40 -10.80 5.39
CA ALA A 148 -10.99 -10.07 6.50
C ALA A 148 -10.65 -10.70 7.86
N LYS A 149 -10.73 -12.04 7.97
CA LYS A 149 -10.36 -12.79 9.17
C LYS A 149 -8.89 -12.69 9.52
N VAL A 150 -8.03 -12.70 8.50
CA VAL A 150 -6.57 -12.58 8.70
C VAL A 150 -6.20 -11.18 9.16
N HIS A 151 -6.91 -10.15 8.73
CA HIS A 151 -6.60 -8.75 9.08
C HIS A 151 -7.29 -8.24 10.34
N SER A 152 -8.31 -8.92 10.87
CA SER A 152 -8.96 -8.50 12.12
C SER A 152 -9.54 -9.67 12.90
N THR A 153 -9.54 -9.56 14.23
CA THR A 153 -10.28 -10.45 15.13
C THR A 153 -11.63 -9.87 15.51
N ASN A 154 -11.82 -8.56 15.38
CA ASN A 154 -13.08 -7.87 15.67
C ASN A 154 -14.11 -8.15 14.57
N SER A 155 -15.34 -8.55 14.96
CA SER A 155 -16.43 -8.90 14.04
C SER A 155 -16.84 -7.77 13.12
N ASP A 156 -16.96 -6.55 13.66
CA ASP A 156 -17.46 -5.39 12.92
C ASP A 156 -16.43 -4.93 11.88
N VAL A 157 -15.14 -4.94 12.27
CA VAL A 157 -14.04 -4.64 11.34
C VAL A 157 -13.95 -5.69 10.24
N LYS A 158 -14.12 -6.99 10.58
CA LYS A 158 -14.17 -8.05 9.55
C LYS A 158 -15.29 -7.81 8.55
N ALA A 159 -16.50 -7.55 9.06
CA ALA A 159 -17.65 -7.27 8.21
C ALA A 159 -17.42 -6.04 7.33
N LYS A 160 -16.85 -4.96 7.88
CA LYS A 160 -16.51 -3.75 7.14
C LYS A 160 -15.50 -4.01 6.03
N LEU A 161 -14.41 -4.72 6.33
CA LEU A 161 -13.39 -5.10 5.34
C LEU A 161 -14.00 -5.97 4.24
N GLU A 162 -14.76 -7.02 4.62
CA GLU A 162 -15.37 -7.92 3.66
C GLU A 162 -16.37 -7.20 2.74
N ASN A 163 -17.23 -6.35 3.30
CA ASN A 163 -18.20 -5.58 2.54
C ASN A 163 -17.50 -4.56 1.61
N HIS A 164 -16.37 -4.01 2.03
CA HIS A 164 -15.58 -3.12 1.19
C HIS A 164 -14.95 -3.87 0.01
N MET A 165 -14.35 -5.04 0.27
CA MET A 165 -13.78 -5.90 -0.78
C MET A 165 -14.83 -6.37 -1.80
N LYS A 166 -16.07 -6.65 -1.38
CA LYS A 166 -17.19 -7.06 -2.27
C LYS A 166 -17.57 -6.00 -3.32
N LYS A 167 -17.22 -4.74 -3.10
CA LYS A 167 -17.43 -3.67 -4.08
C LYS A 167 -16.41 -3.71 -5.23
N SER A 168 -15.29 -4.40 -5.04
CA SER A 168 -14.19 -4.45 -6.02
C SER A 168 -14.57 -5.27 -7.25
N TYR A 169 -14.09 -4.83 -8.41
CA TYR A 169 -14.19 -5.58 -9.66
C TYR A 169 -13.18 -6.73 -9.66
N VAL A 170 -13.66 -7.95 -9.41
CA VAL A 170 -12.84 -9.15 -9.20
C VAL A 170 -11.83 -9.42 -10.32
N PRO A 171 -12.16 -9.26 -11.63
CA PRO A 171 -11.18 -9.44 -12.69
C PRO A 171 -9.99 -8.49 -12.59
N ASN A 172 -10.23 -7.22 -12.24
CA ASN A 172 -9.17 -6.25 -12.04
C ASN A 172 -8.31 -6.57 -10.80
N TRP A 173 -8.94 -7.03 -9.73
CA TRP A 173 -8.23 -7.52 -8.56
C TRP A 173 -7.29 -8.69 -8.89
N SER A 174 -7.78 -9.68 -9.67
CA SER A 174 -6.96 -10.79 -10.17
C SER A 174 -5.80 -10.31 -11.03
N TYR A 175 -6.07 -9.38 -11.93
CA TYR A 175 -5.06 -8.79 -12.82
C TYR A 175 -3.97 -8.03 -12.04
N PHE A 176 -4.34 -7.32 -10.96
CA PHE A 176 -3.34 -6.69 -10.09
C PHE A 176 -2.43 -7.73 -9.41
N TYR A 177 -2.98 -8.89 -8.97
CA TYR A 177 -2.14 -9.99 -8.48
C TYR A 177 -1.19 -10.53 -9.54
N GLU A 178 -1.66 -10.70 -10.76
CA GLU A 178 -0.84 -11.18 -11.89
C GLU A 178 0.30 -10.21 -12.20
N GLN A 179 0.00 -8.92 -12.31
CA GLN A 179 1.02 -7.90 -12.52
C GLN A 179 2.05 -7.89 -11.38
N SER A 180 1.58 -7.94 -10.12
CA SER A 180 2.46 -7.98 -8.95
C SER A 180 3.35 -9.23 -8.94
N TYR A 181 2.84 -10.37 -9.41
CA TYR A 181 3.59 -11.61 -9.51
C TYR A 181 4.73 -11.53 -10.53
N HIS A 182 4.50 -10.86 -11.66
CA HIS A 182 5.47 -10.71 -12.74
C HIS A 182 6.34 -9.45 -12.63
N TYR A 183 5.98 -8.56 -11.72
CA TYR A 183 6.71 -7.29 -11.56
C TYR A 183 8.15 -7.51 -11.13
N ASN A 184 9.06 -6.76 -11.74
CA ASN A 184 10.45 -6.67 -11.36
C ASN A 184 10.90 -5.21 -11.25
N GLY A 185 10.84 -4.68 -10.04
CA GLY A 185 11.20 -3.29 -9.71
C GLY A 185 12.64 -3.10 -9.26
N THR A 186 13.55 -4.06 -9.52
CA THR A 186 14.95 -3.91 -9.08
C THR A 186 15.63 -2.67 -9.66
N GLU A 187 15.35 -2.32 -10.91
CA GLU A 187 15.86 -1.07 -11.51
C GLU A 187 15.17 0.18 -10.93
N THR A 188 13.90 0.06 -10.55
CA THR A 188 13.15 1.15 -9.93
C THR A 188 13.77 1.55 -8.60
N ILE A 189 14.17 0.57 -7.78
CA ILE A 189 14.78 0.83 -6.46
C ILE A 189 16.04 1.70 -6.59
N HIS A 190 16.89 1.45 -7.57
CA HIS A 190 18.13 2.23 -7.80
C HIS A 190 17.86 3.69 -8.19
N LYS A 191 16.63 4.01 -8.63
CA LYS A 191 16.19 5.37 -8.99
C LYS A 191 15.51 6.10 -7.84
N LEU A 192 15.33 5.47 -6.67
CA LEU A 192 14.73 6.09 -5.51
C LEU A 192 15.78 6.89 -4.74
N CYS A 193 15.75 8.23 -4.88
CA CYS A 193 16.74 9.15 -4.34
C CYS A 193 16.32 9.76 -2.97
N PHE A 194 15.30 9.23 -2.32
CA PHE A 194 14.75 9.71 -1.07
C PHE A 194 14.85 8.65 0.04
N PRO A 195 14.71 9.05 1.32
CA PRO A 195 14.76 8.11 2.44
C PRO A 195 13.70 7.03 2.39
N LEU A 196 14.09 5.79 2.75
CA LEU A 196 13.21 4.63 2.79
C LEU A 196 13.09 4.08 4.23
N LEU A 197 11.85 3.83 4.67
CA LEU A 197 11.55 3.02 5.83
C LEU A 197 10.96 1.68 5.37
N LEU A 198 11.62 0.59 5.73
CA LEU A 198 11.17 -0.77 5.48
C LEU A 198 10.67 -1.37 6.79
N VAL A 199 9.37 -1.67 6.91
CA VAL A 199 8.78 -2.27 8.11
C VAL A 199 8.31 -3.69 7.79
N TYR A 200 8.83 -4.66 8.54
CA TYR A 200 8.51 -6.07 8.38
C TYR A 200 8.10 -6.72 9.69
N GLY A 201 7.22 -7.70 9.61
CA GLY A 201 6.95 -8.58 10.75
C GLY A 201 8.02 -9.67 10.87
N LYS A 202 8.64 -9.84 12.04
CA LYS A 202 9.77 -10.76 12.23
C LYS A 202 9.43 -12.22 11.89
N LYS A 203 8.14 -12.62 11.92
CA LYS A 203 7.66 -13.96 11.54
C LYS A 203 7.34 -14.12 10.05
N ALA A 204 7.44 -13.05 9.25
CA ALA A 204 7.12 -13.09 7.82
C ALA A 204 8.38 -13.27 6.95
N ASP A 205 9.19 -14.30 7.22
CA ASP A 205 10.50 -14.55 6.58
C ASP A 205 10.45 -14.48 5.06
N TRP A 206 9.37 -14.99 4.48
CA TRP A 206 9.12 -15.02 3.03
C TRP A 206 8.98 -13.63 2.39
N VAL A 207 8.67 -12.60 3.17
CA VAL A 207 8.67 -11.19 2.72
C VAL A 207 9.91 -10.46 3.23
N ASN A 208 10.36 -10.74 4.45
CA ASN A 208 11.50 -10.07 5.08
C ASN A 208 12.78 -10.18 4.25
N ASN A 209 12.99 -11.34 3.60
CA ASN A 209 14.11 -11.60 2.71
C ASN A 209 14.17 -10.64 1.51
N GLN A 210 13.06 -9.98 1.16
CA GLN A 210 13.02 -8.99 0.09
C GLN A 210 13.75 -7.69 0.48
N SER A 211 13.95 -7.44 1.77
CA SER A 211 14.67 -6.25 2.27
C SER A 211 16.10 -6.14 1.74
N ARG A 212 16.69 -7.25 1.28
CA ARG A 212 18.03 -7.28 0.67
C ARG A 212 18.14 -6.49 -0.62
N PHE A 213 17.06 -6.36 -1.40
CA PHE A 213 17.05 -5.63 -2.66
C PHE A 213 17.18 -4.12 -2.49
N TYR A 214 17.00 -3.60 -1.27
CA TYR A 214 17.12 -2.18 -0.96
C TYR A 214 18.47 -1.80 -0.35
N GLN A 215 19.45 -2.72 -0.28
CA GLN A 215 20.71 -2.52 0.44
C GLN A 215 21.55 -1.36 -0.11
N ASP A 216 21.47 -1.11 -1.42
CA ASP A 216 22.23 -0.05 -2.06
C ASP A 216 21.65 1.36 -1.83
N ASN A 217 20.44 1.46 -1.26
CA ASN A 217 19.90 2.75 -0.85
C ASN A 217 20.46 3.13 0.52
N ILE A 218 21.43 4.05 0.53
CA ILE A 218 22.14 4.50 1.73
C ILE A 218 21.25 5.22 2.76
N LEU A 219 20.06 5.66 2.35
CA LEU A 219 19.10 6.36 3.20
C LEU A 219 18.02 5.43 3.77
N GLN A 220 18.23 4.10 3.68
CA GLN A 220 17.25 3.14 4.17
C GLN A 220 17.33 2.95 5.70
N GLN A 221 16.15 2.78 6.30
CA GLN A 221 15.97 2.31 7.67
C GLN A 221 15.12 1.03 7.65
N LYS A 222 15.50 0.02 8.45
CA LYS A 222 14.74 -1.24 8.58
C LYS A 222 14.22 -1.41 9.99
N VAL A 223 12.94 -1.73 10.11
CA VAL A 223 12.27 -2.06 11.38
C VAL A 223 11.65 -3.44 11.29
N PHE A 224 11.99 -4.33 12.21
CA PHE A 224 11.42 -5.67 12.32
C PHE A 224 10.56 -5.76 13.57
N ILE A 225 9.24 -5.80 13.41
CA ILE A 225 8.30 -5.90 14.53
C ILE A 225 8.37 -7.30 15.13
N LYS A 226 8.74 -7.38 16.40
CA LYS A 226 8.84 -8.65 17.16
C LYS A 226 7.47 -9.32 17.23
N GLY A 227 7.42 -10.60 16.88
CA GLY A 227 6.17 -11.37 16.83
C GLY A 227 5.28 -11.05 15.63
N GLY A 228 5.61 -10.00 14.88
CA GLY A 228 4.82 -9.55 13.73
C GLY A 228 4.75 -10.56 12.61
N THR A 229 3.59 -10.64 11.98
CA THR A 229 3.32 -11.36 10.73
C THR A 229 3.32 -10.39 9.56
N HIS A 230 2.85 -10.80 8.38
CA HIS A 230 2.75 -9.89 7.22
C HIS A 230 1.69 -8.79 7.41
N GLU A 231 0.66 -9.07 8.23
CA GLU A 231 -0.47 -8.17 8.48
C GLU A 231 -0.13 -7.05 9.48
N ILE A 232 1.06 -6.44 9.35
CA ILE A 232 1.61 -5.45 10.28
C ILE A 232 0.63 -4.29 10.54
N PRO A 233 0.06 -3.61 9.52
CA PRO A 233 -0.74 -2.42 9.76
C PRO A 233 -2.01 -2.70 10.56
N SER A 234 -2.53 -3.91 10.48
CA SER A 234 -3.79 -4.28 11.15
C SER A 234 -3.61 -5.01 12.48
N LYS A 235 -2.57 -5.88 12.60
CA LYS A 235 -2.35 -6.70 13.81
C LYS A 235 -1.33 -6.12 14.78
N PHE A 236 -0.45 -5.26 14.32
CA PHE A 236 0.59 -4.61 15.12
C PHE A 236 0.55 -3.09 14.90
N PRO A 237 -0.63 -2.47 15.05
CA PRO A 237 -0.84 -1.08 14.65
C PRO A 237 0.00 -0.10 15.46
N GLN A 238 0.17 -0.34 16.75
CA GLN A 238 0.95 0.55 17.60
C GLN A 238 2.39 0.64 17.11
N GLN A 239 3.10 -0.49 17.02
CA GLN A 239 4.49 -0.52 16.58
C GLN A 239 4.65 -0.02 15.12
N CYS A 240 3.66 -0.31 14.27
CA CYS A 240 3.63 0.16 12.89
C CYS A 240 3.52 1.69 12.83
N ASN A 241 2.56 2.25 13.56
CA ASN A 241 2.31 3.70 13.60
C ASN A 241 3.48 4.45 14.24
N GLU A 242 4.06 3.93 15.32
CA GLU A 242 5.26 4.47 15.96
C GLU A 242 6.45 4.53 14.99
N ALA A 243 6.69 3.45 14.22
CA ALA A 243 7.76 3.42 13.22
C ALA A 243 7.54 4.48 12.13
N ILE A 244 6.31 4.64 11.65
CA ILE A 244 5.93 5.68 10.68
C ILE A 244 6.20 7.08 11.24
N GLN A 245 5.70 7.35 12.47
CA GLN A 245 5.83 8.66 13.11
C GLN A 245 7.30 9.03 13.39
N GLN A 246 8.08 8.08 13.90
CA GLN A 246 9.51 8.29 14.18
C GLN A 246 10.28 8.61 12.90
N PHE A 247 10.00 7.89 11.81
CA PHE A 247 10.64 8.12 10.52
C PHE A 247 10.30 9.51 9.97
N ILE A 248 9.01 9.88 9.93
CA ILE A 248 8.59 11.19 9.42
C ILE A 248 9.14 12.32 10.27
N LYS A 249 9.05 12.20 11.60
CA LYS A 249 9.58 13.21 12.54
C LYS A 249 11.08 13.43 12.37
N LYS A 250 11.85 12.33 12.24
CA LYS A 250 13.30 12.41 12.02
C LYS A 250 13.63 13.21 10.76
N LEU A 251 12.92 12.98 9.66
CA LEU A 251 13.16 13.67 8.39
C LEU A 251 12.69 15.12 8.42
N SER A 252 11.60 15.42 9.12
CA SER A 252 11.12 16.79 9.29
C SER A 252 12.07 17.67 10.12
N LEU A 253 12.89 17.05 11.00
CA LEU A 253 13.92 17.78 11.76
C LEU A 253 15.22 18.02 10.94
N LEU A 254 15.41 17.29 9.85
CA LEU A 254 16.58 17.39 8.96
C LEU A 254 16.32 18.31 7.75
N SER A 255 15.07 18.68 7.52
CA SER A 255 14.70 19.64 6.48
C SER A 255 14.72 21.04 7.08
N PRO A 256 15.50 22.00 6.54
CA PRO A 256 15.55 23.38 7.02
C PRO A 256 14.21 24.10 6.87
#